data_b01acb4e95fd5c8916722c4be25c3553
#
_entry.id   b01acb4e95fd5c8916722c4be25c3553
#
_cell.length_a   1.000
_cell.length_b   1.000
_cell.length_c   1.000
_cell.angle_alpha   90.00
_cell.angle_beta   90.00
_cell.angle_gamma   90.00
#
_symmetry.space_group_name_H-M   'P 1'
#
loop_
_entity.id
_entity.type
_entity.pdbx_description
1 polymer ?
#
loop_
_entity_poly.entity_id
_entity_poly.type
_entity_poly.pdbx_seq_one_letter_code
_entity_poly.pdbx_strand_id
1 'polypeptide(L)'
;MKNVLIIYTGGTIGMTRTENGYAPQSGQFRRAMEAIPDLYAEQMPRWDMLEMDPLLDSSNMTVHEWNKIAQLVADHYDAYDGFVVLHGTDTMAYTASALSFMLEGLAKPVILTGSQIPMCEIRSDGRDNL
;
A
#
# COMPACT_ATOMS: atom_id res chain seq x y z
N MET A 1 18.81 -10.75 4.99
CA MET A 1 18.13 -9.57 4.42
C MET A 1 16.65 -9.71 4.69
N LYS A 2 15.99 -8.64 5.12
CA LYS A 2 14.55 -8.67 5.42
C LYS A 2 13.71 -8.61 4.15
N ASN A 3 12.54 -9.25 4.18
CA ASN A 3 11.57 -9.24 3.09
C ASN A 3 10.29 -8.56 3.54
N VAL A 4 9.77 -7.64 2.74
CA VAL A 4 8.55 -6.87 3.03
C VAL A 4 7.52 -7.12 1.94
N LEU A 5 6.28 -7.37 2.33
CA LEU A 5 5.16 -7.39 1.39
C LEU A 5 4.46 -6.03 1.37
N ILE A 6 4.37 -5.44 0.21
CA ILE A 6 3.60 -4.22 -0.04
C ILE A 6 2.22 -4.63 -0.54
N ILE A 7 1.19 -4.26 0.18
CA ILE A 7 -0.22 -4.48 -0.20
C ILE A 7 -0.76 -3.16 -0.72
N TYR A 8 -1.00 -3.09 -2.02
CA TYR A 8 -1.54 -1.91 -2.68
C TYR A 8 -3.05 -2.01 -2.78
N THR A 9 -3.75 -1.18 -1.99
CA THR A 9 -5.22 -1.17 -1.96
C THR A 9 -5.83 -0.19 -2.95
N GLY A 10 -5.04 0.74 -3.49
CA GLY A 10 -5.46 1.89 -4.28
C GLY A 10 -5.03 3.19 -3.61
N GLY A 11 -5.83 4.23 -3.77
CA GLY A 11 -5.56 5.55 -3.21
C GLY A 11 -4.67 6.43 -4.10
N THR A 12 -4.52 7.66 -3.68
CA THR A 12 -3.88 8.74 -4.45
C THR A 12 -2.45 8.42 -4.88
N ILE A 13 -1.69 7.71 -4.05
CA ILE A 13 -0.27 7.44 -4.32
C ILE A 13 -0.04 6.75 -5.68
N GLY A 14 -0.92 5.85 -6.08
CA GLY A 14 -0.80 5.11 -7.34
C GLY A 14 -1.72 5.60 -8.45
N MET A 15 -2.44 6.69 -8.26
CA MET A 15 -3.30 7.26 -9.30
C MET A 15 -2.47 7.84 -10.43
N THR A 16 -2.98 7.71 -11.64
CA THR A 16 -2.45 8.32 -12.87
C THR A 16 -3.48 9.19 -13.52
N ARG A 17 -3.04 10.10 -14.39
CA ARG A 17 -3.95 10.96 -15.17
C ARG A 17 -4.73 10.13 -16.18
N THR A 18 -6.03 10.37 -16.23
CA THR A 18 -6.95 9.80 -17.22
C THR A 18 -7.76 10.94 -17.86
N GLU A 19 -8.52 10.63 -18.88
CA GLU A 19 -9.43 11.61 -19.52
C GLU A 19 -10.47 12.19 -18.56
N ASN A 20 -10.82 11.43 -17.50
CA ASN A 20 -11.81 11.79 -16.50
C ASN A 20 -11.21 12.22 -15.15
N GLY A 21 -9.92 12.59 -15.11
CA GLY A 21 -9.20 12.95 -13.90
C GLY A 21 -8.24 11.86 -13.46
N TYR A 22 -7.93 11.82 -12.16
CA TYR A 22 -7.02 10.82 -11.61
C TYR A 22 -7.77 9.54 -11.24
N ALA A 23 -7.19 8.39 -11.57
CA ALA A 23 -7.71 7.09 -11.18
C ALA A 23 -6.58 6.08 -10.98
N PRO A 24 -6.76 5.09 -10.06
CA PRO A 24 -5.83 3.98 -9.95
C PRO A 24 -5.94 3.09 -11.18
N GLN A 25 -4.79 2.64 -11.70
CA GLN A 25 -4.74 1.73 -12.84
C GLN A 25 -3.89 0.52 -12.48
N SER A 26 -4.43 -0.68 -12.67
CA SER A 26 -3.75 -1.93 -12.38
C SER A 26 -2.41 -2.05 -13.12
N GLY A 27 -1.38 -2.51 -12.41
CA GLY A 27 -0.03 -2.72 -12.91
C GLY A 27 0.81 -1.45 -13.16
N GLN A 28 0.20 -0.28 -13.23
CA GLN A 28 0.92 0.98 -13.47
C GLN A 28 1.79 1.38 -12.27
N PHE A 29 1.25 1.24 -11.07
CA PHE A 29 1.95 1.62 -9.85
C PHE A 29 3.16 0.71 -9.58
N ARG A 30 3.04 -0.59 -9.79
CA ARG A 30 4.17 -1.52 -9.70
C ARG A 30 5.33 -1.07 -10.58
N ARG A 31 5.07 -0.74 -11.84
CA ARG A 31 6.10 -0.26 -12.77
C ARG A 31 6.76 1.04 -12.30
N ALA A 32 5.96 1.94 -11.73
CA ALA A 32 6.48 3.19 -11.18
C ALA A 32 7.42 2.94 -9.98
N MET A 33 7.06 2.01 -9.10
CA MET A 33 7.91 1.62 -7.97
C MET A 33 9.19 0.92 -8.42
N GLU A 34 9.11 0.01 -9.37
CA GLU A 34 10.28 -0.69 -9.94
C GLU A 34 11.30 0.27 -10.57
N ALA A 35 10.86 1.45 -10.96
CA ALA A 35 11.72 2.50 -11.51
C ALA A 35 12.39 3.41 -10.45
N ILE A 36 12.14 3.19 -9.15
CA ILE A 36 12.75 3.98 -8.05
C ILE A 36 14.04 3.30 -7.58
N PRO A 37 15.24 3.86 -7.88
CA PRO A 37 16.51 3.22 -7.51
C PRO A 37 16.68 3.05 -6.00
N ASP A 38 16.16 3.98 -5.21
CA ASP A 38 16.31 4.00 -3.76
C ASP A 38 15.70 2.75 -3.08
N LEU A 39 14.65 2.17 -3.68
CA LEU A 39 14.02 0.94 -3.19
C LEU A 39 14.90 -0.31 -3.35
N TYR A 40 16.01 -0.20 -4.10
CA TYR A 40 16.97 -1.28 -4.32
C TYR A 40 18.33 -1.00 -3.67
N ALA A 41 18.42 0.04 -2.86
CA ALA A 41 19.64 0.35 -2.12
C ALA A 41 19.99 -0.80 -1.15
N GLU A 42 21.28 -1.02 -0.90
CA GLU A 42 21.79 -2.16 -0.09
C GLU A 42 21.16 -2.22 1.32
N GLN A 43 20.86 -1.06 1.91
CA GLN A 43 20.25 -0.95 3.24
C GLN A 43 18.74 -1.20 3.24
N MET A 44 18.10 -1.23 2.07
CA MET A 44 16.65 -1.45 1.97
C MET A 44 16.31 -2.94 2.05
N PRO A 45 15.14 -3.30 2.62
CA PRO A 45 14.65 -4.67 2.55
C PRO A 45 14.31 -5.03 1.10
N ARG A 46 14.31 -6.31 0.79
CA ARG A 46 13.65 -6.80 -0.42
C ARG A 46 12.15 -6.60 -0.28
N TRP A 47 11.50 -6.33 -1.38
CA TRP A 47 10.06 -6.14 -1.37
C TRP A 47 9.37 -6.87 -2.50
N ASP A 48 8.19 -7.35 -2.22
CA ASP A 48 7.22 -7.82 -3.19
C ASP A 48 5.96 -6.96 -3.09
N MET A 49 5.17 -6.90 -4.15
CA MET A 49 3.92 -6.16 -4.15
C MET A 49 2.76 -7.05 -4.57
N LEU A 50 1.66 -6.90 -3.83
CA LEU A 50 0.38 -7.50 -4.14
C LEU A 50 -0.64 -6.38 -4.34
N GLU A 51 -1.27 -6.34 -5.50
CA GLU A 51 -2.38 -5.43 -5.79
C GLU A 51 -3.70 -6.07 -5.38
N MET A 52 -4.53 -5.33 -4.66
CA MET A 52 -5.92 -5.73 -4.45
C MET A 52 -6.75 -5.52 -5.72
N ASP A 53 -7.73 -6.38 -5.92
CA ASP A 53 -8.68 -6.28 -7.03
C ASP A 53 -10.11 -6.26 -6.47
N PRO A 54 -10.88 -5.20 -6.75
CA PRO A 54 -10.50 -3.97 -7.44
C PRO A 54 -9.62 -3.05 -6.58
N LEU A 55 -8.85 -2.16 -7.23
CA LEU A 55 -8.22 -1.02 -6.57
C LEU A 55 -9.30 0.01 -6.17
N LEU A 56 -9.20 0.57 -4.98
CA LEU A 56 -10.23 1.41 -4.40
C LEU A 56 -9.74 2.84 -4.15
N ASP A 57 -10.67 3.79 -4.26
CA ASP A 57 -10.60 5.03 -3.52
C ASP A 57 -10.94 4.74 -2.06
N SER A 58 -10.20 5.30 -1.11
CA SER A 58 -10.42 5.04 0.31
C SER A 58 -11.79 5.51 0.80
N SER A 59 -12.42 6.45 0.11
CA SER A 59 -13.82 6.84 0.39
C SER A 59 -14.83 5.69 0.23
N ASN A 60 -14.47 4.67 -0.52
CA ASN A 60 -15.26 3.46 -0.75
C ASN A 60 -14.83 2.27 0.12
N MET A 61 -13.92 2.49 1.07
CA MET A 61 -13.44 1.45 1.99
C MET A 61 -14.54 1.01 2.96
N THR A 62 -14.76 -0.30 3.06
CA THR A 62 -15.75 -0.90 3.96
C THR A 62 -15.10 -1.97 4.83
N VAL A 63 -15.87 -2.55 5.75
CA VAL A 63 -15.43 -3.68 6.60
C VAL A 63 -14.98 -4.88 5.74
N HIS A 64 -15.58 -5.06 4.57
CA HIS A 64 -15.19 -6.13 3.64
C HIS A 64 -13.73 -5.99 3.18
N GLU A 65 -13.31 -4.77 2.86
CA GLU A 65 -11.93 -4.48 2.45
C GLU A 65 -10.96 -4.62 3.63
N TRP A 66 -11.36 -4.22 4.84
CA TRP A 66 -10.55 -4.46 6.05
C TRP A 66 -10.31 -5.96 6.27
N ASN A 67 -11.35 -6.77 6.11
CA ASN A 67 -11.21 -8.23 6.20
C ASN A 67 -10.25 -8.77 5.14
N LYS A 68 -10.32 -8.28 3.90
CA LYS A 68 -9.39 -8.67 2.84
C LYS A 68 -7.94 -8.32 3.18
N ILE A 69 -7.69 -7.10 3.66
CA ILE A 69 -6.34 -6.65 4.04
C ILE A 69 -5.81 -7.53 5.19
N ALA A 70 -6.62 -7.74 6.23
CA ALA A 70 -6.24 -8.59 7.36
C ALA A 70 -5.94 -10.03 6.92
N GLN A 71 -6.74 -10.58 6.01
CA GLN A 71 -6.54 -11.92 5.48
C GLN A 71 -5.26 -12.02 4.64
N LEU A 72 -4.96 -11.01 3.82
CA LEU A 72 -3.70 -10.95 3.06
C LEU A 72 -2.48 -10.93 3.98
N VAL A 73 -2.53 -10.16 5.06
CA VAL A 73 -1.45 -10.16 6.06
C VAL A 73 -1.32 -11.54 6.70
N ALA A 74 -2.42 -12.16 7.11
CA ALA A 74 -2.42 -13.47 7.74
C ALA A 74 -1.88 -14.57 6.80
N ASP A 75 -2.34 -14.60 5.56
CA ASP A 75 -1.94 -15.61 4.57
C ASP A 75 -0.45 -15.55 4.21
N HIS A 76 0.15 -14.35 4.31
CA HIS A 76 1.56 -14.12 3.96
C HIS A 76 2.45 -13.94 5.19
N TYR A 77 1.90 -14.10 6.40
CA TYR A 77 2.59 -13.75 7.63
C TYR A 77 3.94 -14.47 7.81
N ASP A 78 4.00 -15.75 7.48
CA ASP A 78 5.23 -16.55 7.66
C ASP A 78 6.28 -16.27 6.59
N ALA A 79 5.87 -15.78 5.42
CA ALA A 79 6.77 -15.56 4.28
C ALA A 79 7.52 -14.22 4.33
N TYR A 80 6.99 -13.23 5.07
CA TYR A 80 7.54 -11.88 5.11
C TYR A 80 7.88 -11.44 6.53
N ASP A 81 8.84 -10.53 6.64
CA ASP A 81 9.28 -9.94 7.92
C ASP A 81 8.46 -8.71 8.34
N GLY A 82 7.72 -8.13 7.41
CA GLY A 82 6.88 -6.97 7.64
C GLY A 82 5.97 -6.68 6.46
N PHE A 83 5.01 -5.78 6.68
CA PHE A 83 3.97 -5.43 5.71
C PHE A 83 3.83 -3.92 5.61
N VAL A 84 3.67 -3.43 4.38
CA VAL A 84 3.32 -2.04 4.10
C VAL A 84 1.99 -2.04 3.35
N VAL A 85 1.00 -1.36 3.89
CA VAL A 85 -0.32 -1.21 3.25
C VAL A 85 -0.40 0.18 2.66
N LEU A 86 -0.43 0.25 1.34
CA LEU A 86 -0.63 1.51 0.61
C LEU A 86 -2.12 1.79 0.49
N HIS A 87 -2.53 2.92 1.04
CA HIS A 87 -3.93 3.23 1.31
C HIS A 87 -4.23 4.69 0.99
N GLY A 88 -5.45 4.95 0.52
CA GLY A 88 -5.93 6.33 0.38
C GLY A 88 -6.04 7.02 1.74
N THR A 89 -5.81 8.33 1.77
CA THR A 89 -5.68 9.09 3.03
C THR A 89 -7.00 9.43 3.71
N ASP A 90 -8.13 9.39 2.99
CA ASP A 90 -9.44 9.79 3.54
C ASP A 90 -9.87 8.92 4.73
N THR A 91 -9.62 7.61 4.65
CA THR A 91 -10.05 6.65 5.68
C THR A 91 -8.91 5.80 6.26
N MET A 92 -7.66 6.17 6.02
CA MET A 92 -6.49 5.43 6.50
C MET A 92 -6.50 5.22 8.02
N ALA A 93 -6.88 6.24 8.79
CA ALA A 93 -6.94 6.17 10.24
C ALA A 93 -7.97 5.13 10.73
N TYR A 94 -9.09 5.00 10.03
CA TYR A 94 -10.12 4.00 10.36
C TYR A 94 -9.61 2.58 10.06
N THR A 95 -8.99 2.38 8.89
CA THR A 95 -8.40 1.09 8.53
C THR A 95 -7.29 0.70 9.50
N ALA A 96 -6.40 1.63 9.85
CA ALA A 96 -5.33 1.37 10.82
C ALA A 96 -5.88 0.98 12.19
N SER A 97 -6.91 1.68 12.66
CA SER A 97 -7.59 1.37 13.91
C SER A 97 -8.24 -0.01 13.87
N ALA A 98 -8.97 -0.33 12.80
CA ALA A 98 -9.62 -1.63 12.63
C ALA A 98 -8.59 -2.77 12.62
N LEU A 99 -7.53 -2.65 11.83
CA LEU A 99 -6.48 -3.67 11.73
C LEU A 99 -5.75 -3.89 13.06
N SER A 100 -5.59 -2.86 13.88
CA SER A 100 -4.97 -2.98 15.21
C SER A 100 -5.76 -3.89 16.16
N PHE A 101 -7.06 -4.02 15.97
CA PHE A 101 -7.92 -4.95 16.71
C PHE A 101 -8.09 -6.30 16.02
N MET A 102 -8.07 -6.33 14.69
CA MET A 102 -8.27 -7.55 13.90
C MET A 102 -7.04 -8.45 13.88
N LEU A 103 -5.83 -7.87 13.90
CA LEU A 103 -4.55 -8.58 13.83
C LEU A 103 -4.00 -8.78 15.24
N GLU A 104 -4.47 -9.81 15.93
CA GLU A 104 -4.03 -10.14 17.27
C GLU A 104 -2.63 -10.79 17.27
N GLY A 105 -1.85 -10.50 18.31
CA GLY A 105 -0.56 -11.16 18.55
C GLY A 105 0.51 -10.85 17.50
N LEU A 106 0.46 -9.70 16.84
CA LEU A 106 1.45 -9.29 15.87
C LEU A 106 2.86 -9.21 16.47
N ALA A 107 3.80 -9.94 15.87
CA ALA A 107 5.23 -9.83 16.14
C ALA A 107 5.99 -9.16 14.99
N LYS A 108 5.31 -8.81 13.91
CA LYS A 108 5.87 -8.17 12.71
C LYS A 108 5.17 -6.84 12.44
N PRO A 109 5.88 -5.82 11.95
CA PRO A 109 5.26 -4.53 11.67
C PRO A 109 4.25 -4.63 10.52
N VAL A 110 3.13 -3.94 10.67
CA VAL A 110 2.15 -3.64 9.62
C VAL A 110 2.00 -2.13 9.59
N ILE A 111 2.52 -1.49 8.56
CA ILE A 111 2.60 -0.03 8.44
C ILE A 111 1.66 0.41 7.33
N LEU A 112 0.81 1.40 7.62
CA LEU A 112 -0.04 2.03 6.61
C LEU A 112 0.59 3.34 6.18
N THR A 113 0.63 3.56 4.86
CA THR A 113 1.09 4.82 4.28
C THR A 113 0.34 5.11 2.97
N GLY A 114 0.55 6.28 2.44
CA GLY A 114 -0.05 6.76 1.21
C GLY A 114 0.52 8.12 0.83
N SER A 115 -0.12 8.84 -0.06
CA SER A 115 0.28 10.21 -0.38
C SER A 115 -0.90 11.13 -0.62
N GLN A 116 -0.66 12.42 -0.47
CA GLN A 116 -1.63 13.47 -0.82
C GLN A 116 -1.58 13.82 -2.30
N ILE A 117 -0.40 13.64 -2.94
CA ILE A 117 -0.17 13.94 -4.34
C ILE A 117 0.21 12.64 -5.05
N PRO A 118 -0.41 12.32 -6.21
CA PRO A 118 -0.07 11.12 -6.96
C PRO A 118 1.43 11.03 -7.27
N MET A 119 1.99 9.84 -7.23
CA MET A 119 3.43 9.64 -7.42
C MET A 119 3.89 10.00 -8.85
N CYS A 120 2.99 10.04 -9.81
CA CYS A 120 3.25 10.51 -11.18
C CYS A 120 3.43 12.04 -11.29
N GLU A 121 3.11 12.79 -10.24
CA GLU A 121 3.18 14.24 -10.24
C GLU A 121 4.52 14.76 -9.69
N ILE A 122 4.91 15.95 -10.19
CA ILE A 122 6.04 16.68 -9.63
C ILE A 122 5.72 17.10 -8.20
N ARG A 123 6.68 16.99 -7.28
CA ARG A 123 6.52 17.30 -5.85
C ARG A 123 5.56 16.37 -5.10
N SER A 124 5.41 15.14 -5.57
CA SER A 124 4.70 14.11 -4.81
C SER A 124 5.42 13.79 -3.50
N ASP A 125 4.65 13.65 -2.43
CA ASP A 125 5.10 13.12 -1.15
C ASP A 125 5.21 11.58 -1.15
N GLY A 126 4.77 10.92 -2.22
CA GLY A 126 4.70 9.46 -2.30
C GLY A 126 6.05 8.76 -2.20
N ARG A 127 7.11 9.33 -2.78
CA ARG A 127 8.46 8.75 -2.70
C ARG A 127 9.02 8.76 -1.29
N ASP A 128 8.83 9.86 -0.57
CA ASP A 128 9.36 10.03 0.78
C ASP A 128 8.58 9.19 1.80
N ASN A 129 7.35 8.79 1.46
CA ASN A 129 6.48 7.98 2.31
C ASN A 129 6.66 6.47 2.10
N LEU A 130 7.37 6.06 1.06
CA LEU A 130 7.70 4.67 0.76
C LEU A 130 9.01 4.25 1.40
#